data_ab4e464dd11c290d28ae470b0103efd0
#
_entry.id   ab4e464dd11c290d28ae470b0103efd0
#
_cell.length_a   1.000
_cell.length_b   1.000
_cell.length_c   1.000
_cell.angle_alpha   90.00
_cell.angle_beta   90.00
_cell.angle_gamma   90.00
#
_symmetry.space_group_name_H-M   'P 1'
#
loop_
_entity.id
_entity.type
_entity.pdbx_description
1 polymer ?
#
loop_
_entity_poly.entity_id
_entity_poly.type
_entity_poly.pdbx_seq_one_letter_code
_entity_poly.pdbx_strand_id
1 'polypeptide(L)'
;MAQVPRVLTFRDFGLKEDPFPFLKGQPITFQGIGCKEPFAFSCYNPGEKILGKPMYKHLPMAMAYWHTMRGLLADMFGPGTAVRPWEGQDTMENAENRLRVAFYFMWMQGIEFWCFHDTDIVPYGKDLKEFHANIDRIVPLILELQKLTGIRCGWVTQNLFSHPMYCKGAATGTHPIVWAHAFAQTRKMLEVGKKIGALNHVFWGGREGYNELLLLLLGLEQRNLAKFLQMAVQYKKQIGATVQFLIEPKPKEPTVSQYDMCMMVVYGFLRRWGLASHFKGNIEVNHAQLVDLPVEHELTVAADLGMLGGIDGNQGTFGNGWDTDDFLADPMIALRIMIVVLKNGGLGRGVINWDAKPRRESFMPEDLFRTHTAGMDTLAYGLRAAALLQQEGKLEAAIAERYAPWLSNLGRGIAEGSMAPDAICEAAYAHEPKLGTDIPSSHIESHRYLLVSAMQRCCMGVKSTHIEPTWRLAN
;
A
#
# COMPACT_ATOMS: atom_id res chain seq x y z
N MET A 1 26.83 -17.13 -23.97
CA MET A 1 26.64 -17.88 -22.72
C MET A 1 26.05 -16.90 -21.72
N ALA A 2 24.77 -17.05 -21.36
CA ALA A 2 24.18 -16.26 -20.27
C ALA A 2 24.92 -16.67 -18.99
N GLN A 3 25.57 -15.72 -18.32
CA GLN A 3 26.17 -15.95 -17.00
C GLN A 3 25.04 -16.41 -16.07
N VAL A 4 25.20 -17.58 -15.45
CA VAL A 4 24.35 -18.02 -14.34
C VAL A 4 24.43 -16.89 -13.29
N PRO A 5 23.29 -16.32 -12.84
CA PRO A 5 23.32 -15.25 -11.85
C PRO A 5 24.15 -15.71 -10.65
N ARG A 6 25.14 -14.94 -10.25
CA ARG A 6 25.95 -15.23 -9.06
C ARG A 6 25.02 -15.25 -7.84
N VAL A 7 24.98 -16.35 -7.12
CA VAL A 7 24.28 -16.43 -5.84
C VAL A 7 25.04 -15.57 -4.83
N LEU A 8 24.39 -14.51 -4.32
CA LEU A 8 24.98 -13.66 -3.28
C LEU A 8 24.93 -14.37 -1.93
N THR A 9 25.94 -14.15 -1.12
CA THR A 9 26.03 -14.64 0.26
C THR A 9 26.02 -13.48 1.23
N PHE A 10 25.79 -13.72 2.51
CA PHE A 10 25.80 -12.66 3.53
C PHE A 10 27.12 -11.85 3.52
N ARG A 11 28.27 -12.45 3.13
CA ARG A 11 29.55 -11.76 3.03
C ARG A 11 29.59 -10.71 1.93
N ASP A 12 28.85 -10.91 0.84
CA ASP A 12 28.74 -9.93 -0.25
C ASP A 12 28.03 -8.65 0.24
N PHE A 13 27.22 -8.74 1.30
CA PHE A 13 26.59 -7.61 1.98
C PHE A 13 27.49 -6.98 3.07
N GLY A 14 28.71 -7.49 3.27
CA GLY A 14 29.64 -7.02 4.30
C GLY A 14 29.29 -7.47 5.72
N LEU A 15 28.47 -8.51 5.86
CA LEU A 15 28.10 -9.10 7.14
C LEU A 15 29.18 -10.08 7.60
N LYS A 16 29.49 -10.08 8.91
CA LYS A 16 30.49 -10.97 9.51
C LYS A 16 29.96 -12.39 9.69
N GLU A 17 28.69 -12.50 10.05
CA GLU A 17 27.98 -13.75 10.32
C GLU A 17 26.68 -13.77 9.55
N ASP A 18 26.19 -14.98 9.23
CA ASP A 18 24.88 -15.15 8.59
C ASP A 18 23.77 -14.85 9.61
N PRO A 19 22.96 -13.79 9.40
CA PRO A 19 21.83 -13.48 10.30
C PRO A 19 20.68 -14.46 10.16
N PHE A 20 20.67 -15.32 9.13
CA PHE A 20 19.60 -16.24 8.80
C PHE A 20 20.10 -17.68 8.52
N PRO A 21 20.84 -18.29 9.46
CA PRO A 21 21.51 -19.58 9.23
C PRO A 21 20.54 -20.74 8.97
N PHE A 22 19.26 -20.60 9.38
CA PHE A 22 18.20 -21.57 9.14
C PHE A 22 17.84 -21.72 7.64
N LEU A 23 18.14 -20.71 6.81
CA LEU A 23 17.98 -20.78 5.35
C LEU A 23 19.16 -21.47 4.64
N LYS A 24 20.26 -21.75 5.36
CA LYS A 24 21.45 -22.40 4.80
C LYS A 24 22.00 -21.72 3.53
N GLY A 25 21.85 -20.38 3.45
CA GLY A 25 22.25 -19.58 2.30
C GLY A 25 21.40 -19.78 1.04
N GLN A 26 20.23 -20.39 1.14
CA GLN A 26 19.33 -20.65 0.01
C GLN A 26 18.18 -19.62 0.01
N PRO A 27 18.04 -18.80 -1.06
CA PRO A 27 16.88 -17.93 -1.22
C PRO A 27 15.58 -18.71 -1.31
N ILE A 28 14.49 -18.10 -0.85
CA ILE A 28 13.14 -18.66 -0.95
C ILE A 28 12.72 -18.65 -2.42
N THR A 29 12.30 -19.80 -2.92
CA THR A 29 11.91 -19.98 -4.33
C THR A 29 10.57 -20.70 -4.44
N PHE A 30 9.92 -20.59 -5.60
CA PHE A 30 8.69 -21.30 -5.89
C PHE A 30 8.96 -22.81 -6.04
N GLN A 31 8.20 -23.62 -5.32
CA GLN A 31 8.25 -25.10 -5.39
C GLN A 31 6.87 -25.73 -5.66
N GLY A 32 5.82 -24.91 -5.67
CA GLY A 32 4.46 -25.36 -6.02
C GLY A 32 3.64 -25.87 -4.85
N ILE A 33 2.36 -26.06 -5.13
CA ILE A 33 1.36 -26.53 -4.16
C ILE A 33 1.73 -27.93 -3.67
N GLY A 34 1.71 -28.11 -2.35
CA GLY A 34 2.08 -29.38 -1.71
C GLY A 34 3.56 -29.48 -1.33
N CYS A 35 4.38 -28.46 -1.59
CA CYS A 35 5.72 -28.40 -1.06
C CYS A 35 5.69 -28.45 0.48
N LYS A 36 6.56 -29.26 1.06
CA LYS A 36 6.68 -29.41 2.53
C LYS A 36 7.80 -28.55 3.12
N GLU A 37 8.59 -27.88 2.27
CA GLU A 37 9.66 -27.01 2.74
C GLU A 37 9.07 -25.75 3.37
N PRO A 38 9.43 -25.42 4.61
CA PRO A 38 8.83 -24.32 5.33
C PRO A 38 9.21 -22.93 4.79
N PHE A 39 10.28 -22.87 3.98
CA PHE A 39 10.81 -21.66 3.36
C PHE A 39 10.79 -21.79 1.83
N ALA A 40 9.58 -21.98 1.29
CA ALA A 40 9.36 -22.06 -0.16
C ALA A 40 7.99 -21.46 -0.50
N PHE A 41 7.89 -20.83 -1.67
CA PHE A 41 6.60 -20.35 -2.16
C PHE A 41 5.78 -21.53 -2.73
N SER A 42 4.53 -21.59 -2.33
CA SER A 42 3.55 -22.54 -2.84
C SER A 42 2.75 -21.96 -4.01
N CYS A 43 2.53 -20.65 -4.00
CA CYS A 43 1.71 -19.94 -4.99
C CYS A 43 2.48 -18.83 -5.70
N TYR A 44 3.35 -18.08 -5.04
CA TYR A 44 4.10 -17.00 -5.67
C TYR A 44 5.16 -17.54 -6.62
N ASN A 45 4.88 -17.48 -7.92
CA ASN A 45 5.81 -17.83 -8.99
C ASN A 45 6.12 -16.58 -9.82
N PRO A 46 7.21 -15.87 -9.56
CA PRO A 46 7.51 -14.57 -10.17
C PRO A 46 7.54 -14.61 -11.69
N GLY A 47 7.96 -15.73 -12.29
CA GLY A 47 8.06 -15.89 -13.74
C GLY A 47 6.77 -16.31 -14.44
N GLU A 48 5.76 -16.75 -13.71
CA GLU A 48 4.47 -17.17 -14.29
C GLU A 48 3.77 -16.01 -14.96
N LYS A 49 3.27 -16.24 -16.18
CA LYS A 49 2.53 -15.23 -16.92
C LYS A 49 1.05 -15.23 -16.55
N ILE A 50 0.58 -14.15 -15.96
CA ILE A 50 -0.82 -13.87 -15.66
C ILE A 50 -1.28 -12.74 -16.59
N LEU A 51 -2.35 -12.94 -17.35
CA LEU A 51 -2.83 -11.95 -18.34
C LEU A 51 -1.70 -11.39 -19.23
N GLY A 52 -0.78 -12.26 -19.64
CA GLY A 52 0.34 -11.91 -20.53
C GLY A 52 1.54 -11.24 -19.87
N LYS A 53 1.48 -10.87 -18.59
CA LYS A 53 2.60 -10.28 -17.83
C LYS A 53 3.15 -11.25 -16.78
N PRO A 54 4.45 -11.28 -16.49
CA PRO A 54 5.00 -12.04 -15.36
C PRO A 54 4.35 -11.60 -14.03
N MET A 55 4.13 -12.55 -13.12
CA MET A 55 3.46 -12.32 -11.83
C MET A 55 4.12 -11.19 -11.02
N TYR A 56 5.45 -11.13 -10.97
CA TYR A 56 6.17 -10.06 -10.25
C TYR A 56 5.84 -8.65 -10.78
N LYS A 57 5.41 -8.51 -12.04
CA LYS A 57 4.97 -7.22 -12.61
C LYS A 57 3.56 -6.81 -12.17
N HIS A 58 2.73 -7.76 -11.75
CA HIS A 58 1.44 -7.47 -11.13
C HIS A 58 1.57 -7.21 -9.64
N LEU A 59 2.59 -7.80 -9.00
CA LEU A 59 2.83 -7.80 -7.57
C LEU A 59 4.19 -7.16 -7.24
N PRO A 60 4.36 -5.83 -7.42
CA PRO A 60 5.59 -5.13 -7.10
C PRO A 60 5.73 -5.00 -5.56
N MET A 61 6.16 -6.06 -4.90
CA MET A 61 6.17 -6.18 -3.44
C MET A 61 7.35 -5.44 -2.82
N ALA A 62 7.09 -4.76 -1.69
CA ALA A 62 8.07 -4.01 -0.92
C ALA A 62 8.08 -4.45 0.55
N MET A 63 9.25 -4.41 1.18
CA MET A 63 9.42 -4.61 2.62
C MET A 63 9.24 -3.29 3.35
N ALA A 64 8.39 -3.28 4.39
CA ALA A 64 8.32 -2.19 5.36
C ALA A 64 9.48 -2.31 6.36
N TYR A 65 10.43 -1.37 6.27
CA TYR A 65 11.65 -1.44 7.07
C TYR A 65 11.38 -1.38 8.58
N TRP A 66 10.46 -0.51 9.02
CA TRP A 66 10.14 -0.30 10.44
C TRP A 66 9.61 -1.56 11.11
N HIS A 67 8.67 -2.26 10.50
CA HIS A 67 8.12 -3.49 11.07
C HIS A 67 9.10 -4.65 10.99
N THR A 68 9.75 -4.83 9.84
CA THR A 68 10.60 -6.01 9.60
C THR A 68 11.91 -5.91 10.36
N MET A 69 12.59 -4.78 10.29
CA MET A 69 13.93 -4.62 10.85
C MET A 69 13.94 -4.09 12.28
N ARG A 70 13.05 -3.14 12.62
CA ARG A 70 13.01 -2.46 13.92
C ARG A 70 11.79 -2.81 14.79
N GLY A 71 10.80 -3.51 14.25
CA GLY A 71 9.56 -3.84 14.97
C GLY A 71 9.82 -4.73 16.17
N LEU A 72 9.55 -4.22 17.36
CA LEU A 72 9.77 -4.94 18.63
C LEU A 72 8.62 -5.85 19.01
N LEU A 73 7.50 -5.82 18.29
CA LEU A 73 6.25 -6.52 18.64
C LEU A 73 5.70 -6.10 20.01
N ALA A 74 5.90 -4.83 20.37
CA ALA A 74 5.28 -4.21 21.53
C ALA A 74 3.84 -3.81 21.20
N ASP A 75 2.98 -3.79 22.22
CA ASP A 75 1.64 -3.25 22.18
C ASP A 75 1.38 -2.38 23.42
N MET A 76 0.17 -1.85 23.57
CA MET A 76 -0.18 -1.03 24.73
C MET A 76 -0.25 -1.81 26.04
N PHE A 77 -0.19 -3.14 26.00
CA PHE A 77 -0.32 -4.03 27.18
C PHE A 77 1.03 -4.58 27.66
N GLY A 78 2.10 -4.41 26.86
CA GLY A 78 3.40 -4.90 27.29
C GLY A 78 4.56 -4.59 26.36
N PRO A 79 5.81 -4.77 26.85
CA PRO A 79 7.01 -4.56 26.07
C PRO A 79 7.11 -5.54 24.90
N GLY A 80 8.00 -5.23 23.97
CA GLY A 80 8.24 -6.08 22.81
C GLY A 80 8.80 -7.45 23.13
N THR A 81 8.46 -8.43 22.30
CA THR A 81 8.93 -9.83 22.41
C THR A 81 9.91 -10.20 21.29
N ALA A 82 10.06 -9.36 20.27
CA ALA A 82 10.85 -9.68 19.07
C ALA A 82 12.32 -9.97 19.37
N VAL A 83 12.82 -11.07 18.85
CA VAL A 83 14.24 -11.38 18.79
C VAL A 83 14.78 -10.83 17.48
N ARG A 84 15.64 -9.84 17.56
CA ARG A 84 16.28 -9.17 16.41
C ARG A 84 17.79 -9.12 16.65
N PRO A 85 18.56 -10.14 16.26
CA PRO A 85 20.02 -10.22 16.55
C PRO A 85 20.84 -9.05 15.98
N TRP A 86 20.28 -8.36 14.97
CA TRP A 86 20.89 -7.17 14.36
C TRP A 86 20.52 -5.85 15.05
N GLU A 87 19.59 -5.85 16.01
CA GLU A 87 19.29 -4.68 16.81
C GLU A 87 20.25 -4.56 17.99
N GLY A 88 20.60 -3.32 18.34
CA GLY A 88 21.51 -2.98 19.40
C GLY A 88 21.35 -1.52 19.82
N GLN A 89 22.45 -0.90 20.25
CA GLN A 89 22.43 0.53 20.55
C GLN A 89 22.10 1.35 19.29
N ASP A 90 21.40 2.46 19.46
CA ASP A 90 21.01 3.34 18.35
C ASP A 90 22.19 4.21 17.91
N THR A 91 23.14 3.59 17.20
CA THR A 91 24.37 4.19 16.66
C THR A 91 24.39 4.07 15.14
N MET A 92 25.18 4.91 14.48
CA MET A 92 25.38 4.82 13.03
C MET A 92 25.98 3.49 12.59
N GLU A 93 26.88 2.92 13.39
CA GLU A 93 27.47 1.62 13.09
C GLU A 93 26.42 0.50 13.09
N ASN A 94 25.51 0.50 14.08
CA ASN A 94 24.41 -0.45 14.11
C ASN A 94 23.40 -0.19 12.99
N ALA A 95 23.14 1.07 12.65
CA ALA A 95 22.27 1.45 11.53
C ALA A 95 22.83 0.91 10.19
N GLU A 96 24.12 1.03 9.95
CA GLU A 96 24.79 0.48 8.76
C GLU A 96 24.70 -1.06 8.72
N ASN A 97 24.93 -1.73 9.86
CA ASN A 97 24.82 -3.19 9.97
C ASN A 97 23.36 -3.64 9.71
N ARG A 98 22.38 -3.01 10.33
CA ARG A 98 20.96 -3.31 10.13
C ARG A 98 20.53 -3.12 8.68
N LEU A 99 21.03 -2.08 8.00
CA LEU A 99 20.74 -1.86 6.59
C LEU A 99 21.28 -3.01 5.71
N ARG A 100 22.48 -3.51 5.99
CA ARG A 100 23.05 -4.68 5.31
C ARG A 100 22.21 -5.94 5.52
N VAL A 101 21.78 -6.17 6.75
CA VAL A 101 20.86 -7.28 7.07
C VAL A 101 19.53 -7.14 6.34
N ALA A 102 18.97 -5.93 6.25
CA ALA A 102 17.73 -5.67 5.55
C ALA A 102 17.81 -6.02 4.05
N PHE A 103 18.89 -5.60 3.37
CA PHE A 103 19.09 -5.95 1.97
C PHE A 103 19.35 -7.44 1.75
N TYR A 104 20.04 -8.11 2.68
CA TYR A 104 20.19 -9.55 2.65
C TYR A 104 18.87 -10.28 2.88
N PHE A 105 18.05 -9.80 3.84
CA PHE A 105 16.68 -10.32 4.03
C PHE A 105 15.85 -10.25 2.75
N MET A 106 15.79 -9.08 2.13
CA MET A 106 15.01 -8.88 0.89
C MET A 106 15.52 -9.76 -0.25
N TRP A 107 16.84 -9.90 -0.38
CA TRP A 107 17.45 -10.80 -1.36
C TRP A 107 17.05 -12.25 -1.14
N MET A 108 17.11 -12.72 0.12
CA MET A 108 16.72 -14.09 0.47
C MET A 108 15.23 -14.34 0.31
N GLN A 109 14.38 -13.34 0.56
CA GLN A 109 12.92 -13.42 0.43
C GLN A 109 12.44 -13.24 -1.02
N GLY A 110 13.27 -12.69 -1.91
CA GLY A 110 12.87 -12.39 -3.29
C GLY A 110 11.99 -11.14 -3.41
N ILE A 111 12.16 -10.16 -2.52
CA ILE A 111 11.46 -8.86 -2.52
C ILE A 111 12.25 -7.85 -3.34
N GLU A 112 11.58 -7.14 -4.28
CA GLU A 112 12.23 -6.22 -5.22
C GLU A 112 12.30 -4.78 -4.73
N PHE A 113 11.47 -4.39 -3.74
CA PHE A 113 11.36 -3.02 -3.26
C PHE A 113 11.43 -2.95 -1.74
N TRP A 114 11.71 -1.75 -1.22
CA TRP A 114 11.64 -1.44 0.20
C TRP A 114 11.11 -0.03 0.43
N CYS A 115 10.53 0.16 1.60
CA CYS A 115 9.92 1.40 2.03
C CYS A 115 10.43 1.74 3.44
N PHE A 116 10.65 3.03 3.75
CA PHE A 116 11.21 3.41 5.03
C PHE A 116 10.93 4.86 5.42
N HIS A 117 10.95 5.12 6.73
CA HIS A 117 10.98 6.45 7.31
C HIS A 117 12.45 6.88 7.54
N ASP A 118 12.69 8.17 7.56
CA ASP A 118 14.01 8.74 7.86
C ASP A 118 14.60 8.22 9.19
N THR A 119 13.77 8.12 10.24
CA THR A 119 14.18 7.64 11.57
C THR A 119 14.42 6.13 11.65
N ASP A 120 14.00 5.37 10.66
CA ASP A 120 14.20 3.91 10.66
C ASP A 120 15.66 3.56 10.37
N ILE A 121 16.29 4.32 9.48
CA ILE A 121 17.57 3.98 8.88
C ILE A 121 18.79 4.58 9.60
N VAL A 122 18.57 5.63 10.42
CA VAL A 122 19.63 6.27 11.19
C VAL A 122 19.14 6.77 12.54
N PRO A 123 20.02 6.91 13.56
CA PRO A 123 19.68 7.57 14.81
C PRO A 123 19.42 9.07 14.59
N TYR A 124 18.47 9.63 15.36
CA TYR A 124 18.16 11.05 15.31
C TYR A 124 19.34 11.92 15.77
N GLY A 125 20.11 11.44 16.75
CA GLY A 125 21.18 12.21 17.36
C GLY A 125 20.65 13.31 18.30
N LYS A 126 21.44 14.34 18.53
CA LYS A 126 21.11 15.43 19.49
C LYS A 126 20.17 16.51 18.92
N ASP A 127 20.21 16.69 17.60
CA ASP A 127 19.43 17.73 16.92
C ASP A 127 19.22 17.40 15.43
N LEU A 128 18.39 18.20 14.75
CA LEU A 128 18.06 18.05 13.35
C LEU A 128 19.28 18.10 12.41
N LYS A 129 20.34 18.82 12.78
CA LYS A 129 21.56 18.93 11.94
C LYS A 129 22.33 17.63 11.98
N GLU A 130 22.48 17.04 13.17
CA GLU A 130 23.12 15.73 13.32
C GLU A 130 22.29 14.66 12.63
N PHE A 131 20.97 14.69 12.78
CA PHE A 131 20.06 13.79 12.09
C PHE A 131 20.27 13.81 10.56
N HIS A 132 20.29 15.01 9.96
CA HIS A 132 20.53 15.16 8.52
C HIS A 132 21.94 14.69 8.12
N ALA A 133 22.95 14.92 8.95
CA ALA A 133 24.29 14.41 8.68
C ALA A 133 24.35 12.87 8.73
N ASN A 134 23.65 12.24 9.67
CA ASN A 134 23.52 10.80 9.74
C ASN A 134 22.84 10.21 8.49
N ILE A 135 21.78 10.88 8.00
CA ILE A 135 21.13 10.51 6.73
C ILE A 135 22.12 10.62 5.56
N ASP A 136 22.91 11.71 5.48
CA ASP A 136 23.90 11.85 4.42
C ASP A 136 24.99 10.75 4.47
N ARG A 137 25.35 10.32 5.66
CA ARG A 137 26.33 9.25 5.87
C ARG A 137 25.83 7.88 5.41
N ILE A 138 24.55 7.54 5.60
CA ILE A 138 24.00 6.22 5.24
C ILE A 138 23.71 6.10 3.74
N VAL A 139 23.42 7.18 3.02
CA VAL A 139 23.00 7.17 1.62
C VAL A 139 23.98 6.48 0.67
N PRO A 140 25.31 6.65 0.78
CA PRO A 140 26.27 5.90 -0.03
C PRO A 140 26.11 4.38 0.10
N LEU A 141 25.87 3.88 1.32
CA LEU A 141 25.65 2.46 1.55
C LEU A 141 24.33 1.98 0.92
N ILE A 142 23.27 2.78 0.96
CA ILE A 142 22.02 2.47 0.25
C ILE A 142 22.31 2.26 -1.24
N LEU A 143 23.02 3.18 -1.87
CA LEU A 143 23.35 3.11 -3.30
C LEU A 143 24.21 1.89 -3.64
N GLU A 144 25.18 1.55 -2.78
CA GLU A 144 26.00 0.35 -2.93
C GLU A 144 25.15 -0.92 -2.91
N LEU A 145 24.26 -1.06 -1.90
CA LEU A 145 23.41 -2.22 -1.72
C LEU A 145 22.35 -2.34 -2.82
N GLN A 146 21.78 -1.23 -3.28
CA GLN A 146 20.86 -1.20 -4.43
C GLN A 146 21.58 -1.67 -5.71
N LYS A 147 22.82 -1.21 -5.92
CA LYS A 147 23.63 -1.64 -7.07
C LYS A 147 23.99 -3.13 -6.99
N LEU A 148 24.32 -3.64 -5.81
CA LEU A 148 24.66 -5.04 -5.59
C LEU A 148 23.49 -5.97 -5.90
N THR A 149 22.29 -5.61 -5.44
CA THR A 149 21.12 -6.50 -5.42
C THR A 149 20.12 -6.25 -6.54
N GLY A 150 20.08 -5.04 -7.11
CA GLY A 150 19.00 -4.59 -7.98
C GLY A 150 17.71 -4.21 -7.23
N ILE A 151 17.64 -4.35 -5.92
CA ILE A 151 16.52 -3.95 -5.08
C ILE A 151 16.41 -2.42 -5.10
N ARG A 152 15.18 -1.90 -5.25
CA ARG A 152 14.92 -0.47 -5.44
C ARG A 152 14.07 0.09 -4.31
N CYS A 153 14.17 1.40 -4.08
CA CYS A 153 13.29 2.07 -3.13
C CYS A 153 11.88 2.24 -3.74
N GLY A 154 10.86 1.65 -3.10
CA GLY A 154 9.45 1.81 -3.42
C GLY A 154 8.96 3.19 -3.04
N TRP A 155 9.14 3.57 -1.78
CA TRP A 155 8.90 4.92 -1.31
C TRP A 155 9.74 5.28 -0.10
N VAL A 156 9.96 6.57 0.05
CA VAL A 156 10.53 7.20 1.24
C VAL A 156 9.48 8.05 1.93
N THR A 157 9.62 8.24 3.22
CA THR A 157 8.83 9.21 3.99
C THR A 157 9.62 9.76 5.16
N GLN A 158 9.13 10.81 5.77
CA GLN A 158 9.60 11.39 7.01
C GLN A 158 8.71 10.96 8.17
N ASN A 159 9.29 10.61 9.30
CA ASN A 159 8.55 10.34 10.52
C ASN A 159 8.22 11.65 11.24
N LEU A 160 7.00 12.14 11.05
CA LEU A 160 6.49 13.36 11.66
C LEU A 160 5.51 13.10 12.81
N PHE A 161 5.65 11.95 13.49
CA PHE A 161 4.70 11.53 14.51
C PHE A 161 5.32 10.91 15.77
N SER A 162 6.48 10.24 15.66
CA SER A 162 7.10 9.56 16.81
C SER A 162 7.82 10.51 17.77
N HIS A 163 8.50 11.54 17.24
CA HIS A 163 9.23 12.46 18.09
C HIS A 163 8.27 13.28 18.97
N PRO A 164 8.54 13.47 20.28
CA PRO A 164 7.64 14.18 21.21
C PRO A 164 7.23 15.58 20.75
N MET A 165 8.06 16.28 19.96
CA MET A 165 7.71 17.62 19.44
C MET A 165 6.44 17.61 18.57
N TYR A 166 6.10 16.48 17.95
CA TYR A 166 4.93 16.32 17.08
C TYR A 166 3.64 15.93 17.82
N CYS A 167 3.64 15.94 19.15
CA CYS A 167 2.48 15.52 19.96
C CYS A 167 1.18 16.27 19.66
N LYS A 168 1.25 17.46 19.03
CA LYS A 168 0.13 18.29 18.60
C LYS A 168 0.05 18.45 17.08
N GLY A 169 0.52 17.47 16.31
CA GLY A 169 0.66 17.55 14.87
C GLY A 169 1.99 18.17 14.42
N ALA A 170 2.31 17.94 13.18
CA ALA A 170 3.48 18.49 12.51
C ALA A 170 3.09 19.64 11.58
N ALA A 171 2.47 19.33 10.43
CA ALA A 171 1.97 20.33 9.49
C ALA A 171 0.73 21.08 10.00
N THR A 172 -0.11 20.45 10.83
CA THR A 172 -1.24 21.09 11.54
C THR A 172 -0.87 21.61 12.91
N GLY A 173 0.38 21.38 13.35
CA GLY A 173 0.86 21.72 14.68
C GLY A 173 0.67 23.17 15.05
N THR A 174 0.44 23.42 16.35
CA THR A 174 0.11 24.76 16.89
C THR A 174 1.31 25.71 16.98
N HIS A 175 2.53 25.25 16.66
CA HIS A 175 3.74 26.07 16.80
C HIS A 175 4.56 26.11 15.51
N PRO A 176 4.87 27.30 14.97
CA PRO A 176 5.53 27.43 13.66
C PRO A 176 6.94 26.82 13.60
N ILE A 177 7.66 26.71 14.72
CA ILE A 177 8.98 26.05 14.72
C ILE A 177 8.85 24.53 14.53
N VAL A 178 7.79 23.91 15.06
CA VAL A 178 7.50 22.48 14.84
C VAL A 178 7.20 22.24 13.37
N TRP A 179 6.36 23.08 12.77
CA TRP A 179 6.07 23.06 11.34
C TRP A 179 7.35 23.20 10.49
N ALA A 180 8.27 24.12 10.88
CA ALA A 180 9.53 24.31 10.18
C ALA A 180 10.45 23.09 10.29
N HIS A 181 10.51 22.43 11.46
CA HIS A 181 11.24 21.15 11.64
C HIS A 181 10.67 20.06 10.74
N ALA A 182 9.35 19.88 10.73
CA ALA A 182 8.67 18.91 9.89
C ALA A 182 8.97 19.13 8.40
N PHE A 183 8.93 20.38 7.95
CA PHE A 183 9.24 20.72 6.58
C PHE A 183 10.71 20.47 6.23
N ALA A 184 11.63 20.73 7.16
CA ALA A 184 13.06 20.44 6.96
C ALA A 184 13.33 18.94 6.81
N GLN A 185 12.65 18.07 7.59
CA GLN A 185 12.72 16.61 7.42
C GLN A 185 12.15 16.20 6.06
N THR A 186 10.97 16.69 5.68
CA THR A 186 10.35 16.42 4.37
C THR A 186 11.28 16.83 3.23
N ARG A 187 11.86 18.03 3.30
CA ARG A 187 12.83 18.52 2.33
C ARG A 187 14.01 17.56 2.20
N LYS A 188 14.58 17.13 3.33
CA LYS A 188 15.70 16.17 3.35
C LYS A 188 15.33 14.86 2.68
N MET A 189 14.15 14.31 2.99
CA MET A 189 13.71 13.06 2.40
C MET A 189 13.39 13.16 0.91
N LEU A 190 12.97 14.32 0.41
CA LEU A 190 12.85 14.59 -1.04
C LEU A 190 14.23 14.56 -1.74
N GLU A 191 15.27 15.14 -1.11
CA GLU A 191 16.65 15.08 -1.60
C GLU A 191 17.18 13.64 -1.65
N VAL A 192 16.96 12.89 -0.55
CA VAL A 192 17.32 11.47 -0.46
C VAL A 192 16.57 10.65 -1.49
N GLY A 193 15.25 10.78 -1.58
CA GLY A 193 14.43 10.05 -2.55
C GLY A 193 14.89 10.26 -3.99
N LYS A 194 15.23 11.52 -4.35
CA LYS A 194 15.84 11.82 -5.64
C LYS A 194 17.18 11.08 -5.81
N LYS A 195 18.06 11.11 -4.81
CA LYS A 195 19.41 10.57 -4.88
C LYS A 195 19.44 9.06 -5.00
N ILE A 196 18.57 8.35 -4.28
CA ILE A 196 18.47 6.88 -4.30
C ILE A 196 17.53 6.34 -5.36
N GLY A 197 16.86 7.21 -6.13
CA GLY A 197 15.92 6.82 -7.18
C GLY A 197 14.62 6.22 -6.68
N ALA A 198 14.09 6.72 -5.54
CA ALA A 198 12.81 6.30 -5.01
C ALA A 198 11.67 6.53 -6.03
N LEU A 199 10.75 5.57 -6.10
CA LEU A 199 9.60 5.69 -7.01
C LEU A 199 8.57 6.68 -6.47
N ASN A 200 8.32 6.65 -5.16
CA ASN A 200 7.29 7.44 -4.51
C ASN A 200 7.82 8.12 -3.24
N HIS A 201 7.05 9.10 -2.76
CA HIS A 201 7.21 9.73 -1.46
C HIS A 201 5.83 9.78 -0.80
N VAL A 202 5.69 9.10 0.33
CA VAL A 202 4.43 9.02 1.08
C VAL A 202 4.32 10.14 2.09
N PHE A 203 3.12 10.65 2.28
CA PHE A 203 2.72 11.54 3.36
C PHE A 203 1.63 10.82 4.17
N TRP A 204 2.01 10.32 5.33
CA TRP A 204 1.09 9.81 6.32
C TRP A 204 0.93 10.80 7.46
N GLY A 205 -0.31 11.20 7.73
CA GLY A 205 -0.64 12.22 8.71
C GLY A 205 -0.78 11.68 10.13
N GLY A 206 0.19 10.89 10.63
CA GLY A 206 0.07 10.16 11.89
C GLY A 206 -0.34 10.97 13.12
N ARG A 207 0.02 12.26 13.20
CA ARG A 207 -0.44 13.19 14.24
C ARG A 207 -1.24 14.36 13.68
N GLU A 208 -1.59 14.32 12.40
CA GLU A 208 -2.42 15.33 11.75
C GLU A 208 -3.90 15.04 11.99
N GLY A 209 -4.36 15.32 13.20
CA GLY A 209 -5.72 15.06 13.65
C GLY A 209 -6.02 15.75 14.96
N TYR A 210 -7.21 15.49 15.51
CA TYR A 210 -7.67 16.14 16.74
C TYR A 210 -8.56 15.23 17.58
N ASN A 211 -8.51 15.44 18.90
CA ASN A 211 -9.38 14.78 19.87
C ASN A 211 -10.54 15.69 20.32
N GLU A 212 -10.35 17.02 20.28
CA GLU A 212 -11.35 18.00 20.73
C GLU A 212 -11.50 19.11 19.70
N LEU A 213 -12.55 19.04 18.90
CA LEU A 213 -12.83 19.96 17.80
C LEU A 213 -13.05 21.41 18.25
N LEU A 214 -13.68 21.61 19.43
CA LEU A 214 -14.02 22.95 19.90
C LEU A 214 -12.82 23.74 20.45
N LEU A 215 -11.66 23.12 20.59
CA LEU A 215 -10.43 23.74 21.09
C LEU A 215 -9.43 24.09 19.99
N LEU A 216 -9.82 24.02 18.72
CA LEU A 216 -8.91 24.26 17.60
C LEU A 216 -9.48 25.22 16.54
N LEU A 217 -8.60 25.78 15.75
CA LEU A 217 -8.94 26.58 14.57
C LEU A 217 -8.82 25.72 13.31
N LEU A 218 -9.84 24.88 13.04
CA LEU A 218 -9.88 23.93 11.94
C LEU A 218 -9.39 24.53 10.61
N GLY A 219 -9.88 25.73 10.27
CA GLY A 219 -9.50 26.40 9.03
C GLY A 219 -8.03 26.84 8.98
N LEU A 220 -7.41 27.15 10.13
CA LEU A 220 -5.99 27.48 10.21
C LEU A 220 -5.14 26.21 9.99
N GLU A 221 -5.45 25.13 10.69
CA GLU A 221 -4.71 23.85 10.59
C GLU A 221 -4.77 23.29 9.17
N GLN A 222 -5.96 23.30 8.55
CA GLN A 222 -6.10 22.89 7.14
C GLN A 222 -5.28 23.77 6.18
N ARG A 223 -5.23 25.10 6.39
CA ARG A 223 -4.39 25.98 5.57
C ARG A 223 -2.90 25.69 5.76
N ASN A 224 -2.49 25.40 6.99
CA ASN A 224 -1.10 25.07 7.31
C ASN A 224 -0.68 23.76 6.63
N LEU A 225 -1.54 22.73 6.68
CA LEU A 225 -1.33 21.46 5.97
C LEU A 225 -1.27 21.67 4.44
N ALA A 226 -2.21 22.43 3.89
CA ALA A 226 -2.22 22.76 2.47
C ALA A 226 -0.94 23.48 2.04
N LYS A 227 -0.48 24.45 2.83
CA LYS A 227 0.77 25.18 2.58
C LYS A 227 1.99 24.26 2.63
N PHE A 228 1.99 23.32 3.58
CA PHE A 228 3.04 22.31 3.71
C PHE A 228 3.17 21.47 2.41
N LEU A 229 2.05 20.93 1.94
CA LEU A 229 2.02 20.13 0.74
C LEU A 229 2.35 20.96 -0.54
N GLN A 230 1.86 22.20 -0.63
CA GLN A 230 2.20 23.12 -1.73
C GLN A 230 3.72 23.38 -1.78
N MET A 231 4.34 23.62 -0.62
CA MET A 231 5.79 23.84 -0.54
C MET A 231 6.57 22.57 -0.86
N ALA A 232 6.09 21.39 -0.48
CA ALA A 232 6.69 20.12 -0.88
C ALA A 232 6.65 19.94 -2.41
N VAL A 233 5.50 20.25 -3.05
CA VAL A 233 5.37 20.23 -4.53
C VAL A 233 6.33 21.23 -5.18
N GLN A 234 6.42 22.45 -4.64
CA GLN A 234 7.33 23.47 -5.14
C GLN A 234 8.79 23.02 -5.04
N TYR A 235 9.18 22.48 -3.88
CA TYR A 235 10.55 22.02 -3.65
C TYR A 235 10.91 20.83 -4.54
N LYS A 236 10.02 19.86 -4.65
CA LYS A 236 10.17 18.74 -5.61
C LYS A 236 10.49 19.21 -7.02
N LYS A 237 9.75 20.22 -7.51
CA LYS A 237 9.99 20.85 -8.84
C LYS A 237 11.36 21.55 -8.88
N GLN A 238 11.68 22.32 -7.85
CA GLN A 238 12.95 23.06 -7.74
C GLN A 238 14.17 22.14 -7.86
N ILE A 239 14.15 21.00 -7.18
CA ILE A 239 15.26 20.04 -7.23
C ILE A 239 15.19 19.07 -8.41
N GLY A 240 14.13 19.12 -9.23
CA GLY A 240 13.93 18.18 -10.35
C GLY A 240 13.75 16.74 -9.91
N ALA A 241 13.12 16.49 -8.76
CA ALA A 241 12.80 15.13 -8.30
C ALA A 241 11.58 14.59 -9.05
N THR A 242 11.62 13.30 -9.39
CA THR A 242 10.56 12.63 -10.18
C THR A 242 9.68 11.70 -9.34
N VAL A 243 9.87 11.64 -8.02
CA VAL A 243 9.06 10.83 -7.12
C VAL A 243 7.57 11.16 -7.26
N GLN A 244 6.72 10.15 -7.27
CA GLN A 244 5.27 10.36 -7.18
C GLN A 244 4.90 10.65 -5.72
N PHE A 245 4.07 11.66 -5.47
CA PHE A 245 3.55 11.92 -4.14
C PHE A 245 2.34 11.06 -3.86
N LEU A 246 2.31 10.45 -2.69
CA LEU A 246 1.19 9.66 -2.19
C LEU A 246 0.72 10.23 -0.85
N ILE A 247 -0.58 10.27 -0.61
CA ILE A 247 -1.17 10.49 0.72
C ILE A 247 -1.78 9.17 1.16
N GLU A 248 -1.55 8.82 2.42
CA GLU A 248 -2.08 7.62 3.04
C GLU A 248 -3.19 7.97 4.01
N PRO A 249 -4.45 7.66 3.68
CA PRO A 249 -5.59 7.92 4.54
C PRO A 249 -5.64 6.99 5.74
N LYS A 250 -6.02 7.56 6.90
CA LYS A 250 -6.32 6.78 8.12
C LYS A 250 -7.49 7.42 8.88
N PRO A 251 -8.60 6.68 9.15
CA PRO A 251 -9.82 7.28 9.70
C PRO A 251 -9.71 7.67 11.17
N LYS A 252 -8.91 6.95 11.94
CA LYS A 252 -8.68 7.15 13.38
C LYS A 252 -7.29 6.66 13.75
N GLU A 253 -6.86 6.95 14.98
CA GLU A 253 -5.53 6.65 15.50
C GLU A 253 -4.40 7.48 14.86
N PRO A 254 -3.56 8.07 15.74
CA PRO A 254 -3.66 8.05 17.22
C PRO A 254 -4.71 9.02 17.77
N THR A 255 -5.35 9.85 16.95
CA THR A 255 -6.44 10.74 17.36
C THR A 255 -7.80 10.18 16.94
N VAL A 256 -8.87 10.65 17.57
CA VAL A 256 -10.25 10.25 17.24
C VAL A 256 -10.59 10.59 15.79
N SER A 257 -10.10 11.74 15.31
CA SER A 257 -10.37 12.24 13.97
C SER A 257 -9.07 12.66 13.29
N GLN A 258 -8.80 12.08 12.13
CA GLN A 258 -7.67 12.45 11.27
C GLN A 258 -8.13 13.39 10.16
N TYR A 259 -7.28 14.32 9.73
CA TYR A 259 -7.58 15.22 8.61
C TYR A 259 -7.68 14.47 7.28
N ASP A 260 -6.96 13.37 7.14
CA ASP A 260 -6.91 12.48 5.97
C ASP A 260 -7.68 11.17 6.17
N MET A 261 -8.85 11.24 6.80
CA MET A 261 -9.60 10.08 7.29
C MET A 261 -10.01 9.05 6.22
N CYS A 262 -10.17 9.45 4.98
CA CYS A 262 -10.51 8.57 3.86
C CYS A 262 -10.16 9.22 2.53
N MET A 263 -10.14 8.42 1.45
CA MET A 263 -9.73 8.88 0.11
C MET A 263 -10.63 9.99 -0.44
N MET A 264 -11.93 9.95 -0.15
CA MET A 264 -12.86 11.00 -0.59
C MET A 264 -12.56 12.35 0.09
N VAL A 265 -12.27 12.35 1.40
CA VAL A 265 -11.88 13.56 2.16
C VAL A 265 -10.54 14.08 1.66
N VAL A 266 -9.55 13.22 1.47
CA VAL A 266 -8.24 13.58 0.88
C VAL A 266 -8.43 14.23 -0.49
N TYR A 267 -9.21 13.62 -1.37
CA TYR A 267 -9.46 14.17 -2.70
C TYR A 267 -10.17 15.54 -2.64
N GLY A 268 -11.20 15.68 -1.80
CA GLY A 268 -11.89 16.96 -1.57
C GLY A 268 -10.94 18.05 -1.06
N PHE A 269 -10.07 17.72 -0.10
CA PHE A 269 -9.03 18.61 0.39
C PHE A 269 -8.04 19.01 -0.72
N LEU A 270 -7.50 18.04 -1.45
CA LEU A 270 -6.56 18.31 -2.55
C LEU A 270 -7.19 19.15 -3.66
N ARG A 271 -8.46 18.92 -3.99
CA ARG A 271 -9.21 19.74 -4.96
C ARG A 271 -9.37 21.18 -4.46
N ARG A 272 -9.78 21.37 -3.22
CA ARG A 272 -9.95 22.69 -2.60
C ARG A 272 -8.68 23.55 -2.69
N TRP A 273 -7.50 22.93 -2.55
CA TRP A 273 -6.23 23.62 -2.48
C TRP A 273 -5.40 23.54 -3.77
N GLY A 274 -5.97 23.07 -4.88
CA GLY A 274 -5.31 23.00 -6.19
C GLY A 274 -4.17 21.96 -6.25
N LEU A 275 -4.24 20.90 -5.45
CA LEU A 275 -3.18 19.91 -5.31
C LEU A 275 -3.50 18.56 -5.94
N ALA A 276 -4.73 18.30 -6.39
CA ALA A 276 -5.18 16.97 -6.82
C ALA A 276 -4.32 16.35 -7.95
N SER A 277 -3.79 17.15 -8.87
CA SER A 277 -2.93 16.67 -9.96
C SER A 277 -1.50 16.27 -9.52
N HIS A 278 -1.12 16.53 -8.27
CA HIS A 278 0.22 16.29 -7.76
C HIS A 278 0.33 15.05 -6.89
N PHE A 279 -0.80 14.51 -6.45
CA PHE A 279 -0.86 13.43 -5.47
C PHE A 279 -1.66 12.24 -5.99
N LYS A 280 -1.38 11.08 -5.42
CA LYS A 280 -2.17 9.85 -5.48
C LYS A 280 -2.41 9.35 -4.06
N GLY A 281 -3.18 8.27 -3.89
CA GLY A 281 -3.36 7.59 -2.62
C GLY A 281 -2.39 6.41 -2.45
N ASN A 282 -1.90 6.21 -1.24
CA ASN A 282 -1.35 4.95 -0.76
C ASN A 282 -2.40 4.34 0.14
N ILE A 283 -3.02 3.23 -0.28
CA ILE A 283 -4.18 2.69 0.42
C ILE A 283 -3.76 1.54 1.31
N GLU A 284 -3.85 1.76 2.61
CA GLU A 284 -3.66 0.69 3.57
C GLU A 284 -4.97 -0.07 3.81
N VAL A 285 -4.90 -1.38 3.59
CA VAL A 285 -6.09 -2.25 3.62
C VAL A 285 -6.71 -2.32 5.01
N ASN A 286 -5.88 -2.41 6.06
CA ASN A 286 -6.34 -2.44 7.44
C ASN A 286 -7.05 -1.15 7.87
N HIS A 287 -6.66 0.01 7.34
CA HIS A 287 -7.29 1.29 7.68
C HIS A 287 -8.78 1.33 7.34
N ALA A 288 -9.22 0.69 6.24
CA ALA A 288 -10.64 0.54 5.95
C ALA A 288 -11.36 -0.31 7.01
N GLN A 289 -10.72 -1.41 7.45
CA GLN A 289 -11.29 -2.32 8.43
C GLN A 289 -11.44 -1.70 9.84
N LEU A 290 -10.61 -0.70 10.18
CA LEU A 290 -10.74 0.05 11.45
C LEU A 290 -12.09 0.75 11.63
N VAL A 291 -12.80 1.02 10.55
CA VAL A 291 -14.13 1.68 10.55
C VAL A 291 -15.19 0.80 9.90
N ASP A 292 -15.00 -0.52 9.98
CA ASP A 292 -15.92 -1.54 9.52
C ASP A 292 -16.27 -1.45 8.02
N LEU A 293 -15.39 -0.85 7.20
CA LEU A 293 -15.53 -0.84 5.75
C LEU A 293 -14.92 -2.09 5.12
N PRO A 294 -15.50 -2.59 4.02
CA PRO A 294 -14.87 -3.67 3.28
C PRO A 294 -13.54 -3.20 2.68
N VAL A 295 -12.58 -4.11 2.62
CA VAL A 295 -11.19 -3.82 2.20
C VAL A 295 -11.08 -3.18 0.81
N GLU A 296 -11.99 -3.51 -0.08
CA GLU A 296 -12.05 -2.95 -1.43
C GLU A 296 -12.66 -1.54 -1.50
N HIS A 297 -13.23 -1.00 -0.41
CA HIS A 297 -13.90 0.29 -0.42
C HIS A 297 -12.94 1.43 -0.82
N GLU A 298 -11.91 1.66 -0.02
CA GLU A 298 -10.95 2.75 -0.26
C GLU A 298 -10.17 2.56 -1.57
N LEU A 299 -9.84 1.31 -1.91
CA LEU A 299 -9.19 0.96 -3.17
C LEU A 299 -10.07 1.33 -4.37
N THR A 300 -11.37 1.01 -4.29
CA THR A 300 -12.34 1.31 -5.37
C THR A 300 -12.55 2.81 -5.51
N VAL A 301 -12.71 3.53 -4.38
CA VAL A 301 -12.82 5.00 -4.38
C VAL A 301 -11.57 5.64 -4.98
N ALA A 302 -10.37 5.20 -4.57
CA ALA A 302 -9.12 5.70 -5.12
C ALA A 302 -8.99 5.42 -6.62
N ALA A 303 -9.39 4.24 -7.08
CA ALA A 303 -9.36 3.88 -8.50
C ALA A 303 -10.35 4.72 -9.32
N ASP A 304 -11.58 4.89 -8.86
CA ASP A 304 -12.62 5.71 -9.53
C ASP A 304 -12.20 7.18 -9.67
N LEU A 305 -11.57 7.73 -8.63
CA LEU A 305 -11.02 9.09 -8.64
C LEU A 305 -9.73 9.22 -9.48
N GLY A 306 -9.21 8.13 -10.04
CA GLY A 306 -7.89 8.10 -10.69
C GLY A 306 -6.73 8.36 -9.73
N MET A 307 -6.92 8.11 -8.44
CA MET A 307 -6.00 8.40 -7.34
C MET A 307 -5.25 7.16 -6.81
N LEU A 308 -5.56 5.94 -7.25
CA LEU A 308 -4.85 4.75 -6.79
C LEU A 308 -3.39 4.79 -7.23
N GLY A 309 -2.47 4.84 -6.27
CA GLY A 309 -1.04 5.01 -6.51
C GLY A 309 -0.13 4.03 -5.81
N GLY A 310 -0.55 3.45 -4.68
CA GLY A 310 0.17 2.46 -3.89
C GLY A 310 -0.78 1.71 -2.97
N ILE A 311 -0.30 0.62 -2.38
CA ILE A 311 -1.05 -0.19 -1.41
C ILE A 311 -0.10 -0.58 -0.27
N ASP A 312 -0.57 -0.45 0.97
CA ASP A 312 0.00 -1.18 2.10
C ASP A 312 -0.79 -2.47 2.30
N GLY A 313 -0.08 -3.58 2.03
CA GLY A 313 -0.63 -4.93 1.90
C GLY A 313 -0.70 -5.64 3.24
N ASN A 314 -1.72 -5.35 4.03
CA ASN A 314 -1.99 -5.99 5.30
C ASN A 314 -3.48 -6.35 5.43
N GLN A 315 -3.89 -6.74 6.62
CA GLN A 315 -5.28 -6.90 7.03
C GLN A 315 -5.42 -6.60 8.52
N GLY A 316 -6.63 -6.27 8.96
CA GLY A 316 -6.96 -6.12 10.37
C GLY A 316 -7.45 -7.42 10.99
N THR A 317 -7.16 -7.64 12.27
CA THR A 317 -7.82 -8.68 13.05
C THR A 317 -9.25 -8.25 13.36
N PHE A 318 -10.22 -8.99 12.85
CA PHE A 318 -11.64 -8.69 13.06
C PHE A 318 -11.98 -8.60 14.55
N GLY A 319 -12.69 -7.57 14.95
CA GLY A 319 -13.16 -7.36 16.31
C GLY A 319 -12.14 -6.75 17.29
N ASN A 320 -10.88 -6.55 16.90
CA ASN A 320 -9.87 -5.97 17.78
C ASN A 320 -10.06 -4.47 18.05
N GLY A 321 -10.56 -3.73 17.07
CA GLY A 321 -10.88 -2.31 17.21
C GLY A 321 -9.69 -1.34 17.16
N TRP A 322 -8.48 -1.83 16.91
CA TRP A 322 -7.27 -1.02 16.65
C TRP A 322 -6.47 -1.57 15.47
N ASP A 323 -5.50 -0.79 15.02
CA ASP A 323 -4.62 -1.13 13.91
C ASP A 323 -3.67 -2.28 14.28
N THR A 324 -3.93 -3.45 13.72
CA THR A 324 -3.17 -4.66 14.06
C THR A 324 -2.02 -4.94 13.10
N ASP A 325 -2.03 -4.39 11.89
CA ASP A 325 -1.03 -4.62 10.84
C ASP A 325 -0.72 -6.11 10.67
N ASP A 326 -1.76 -6.94 10.50
CA ASP A 326 -1.56 -8.36 10.26
C ASP A 326 -1.10 -8.61 8.84
N PHE A 327 -0.18 -9.58 8.65
CA PHE A 327 0.09 -10.05 7.30
C PHE A 327 -1.17 -10.59 6.63
N LEU A 328 -1.32 -10.30 5.35
CA LEU A 328 -2.45 -10.75 4.56
C LEU A 328 -2.47 -12.29 4.48
N ALA A 329 -3.46 -12.90 5.09
CA ALA A 329 -3.65 -14.35 5.14
C ALA A 329 -5.00 -14.81 4.57
N ASP A 330 -5.97 -13.90 4.44
CA ASP A 330 -7.28 -14.20 3.87
C ASP A 330 -7.25 -14.10 2.33
N PRO A 331 -7.43 -15.24 1.62
CA PRO A 331 -7.42 -15.23 0.17
C PRO A 331 -8.59 -14.48 -0.47
N MET A 332 -9.71 -14.31 0.25
CA MET A 332 -10.85 -13.51 -0.25
C MET A 332 -10.54 -12.00 -0.19
N ILE A 333 -9.79 -11.53 0.82
CA ILE A 333 -9.26 -10.17 0.86
C ILE A 333 -8.30 -9.96 -0.32
N ALA A 334 -7.36 -10.87 -0.53
CA ALA A 334 -6.42 -10.81 -1.64
C ALA A 334 -7.14 -10.77 -3.01
N LEU A 335 -8.17 -11.60 -3.20
CA LEU A 335 -8.99 -11.57 -4.42
C LEU A 335 -9.62 -10.20 -4.66
N ARG A 336 -10.24 -9.61 -3.62
CA ARG A 336 -10.90 -8.30 -3.71
C ARG A 336 -9.92 -7.18 -4.05
N ILE A 337 -8.75 -7.16 -3.41
CA ILE A 337 -7.66 -6.24 -3.73
C ILE A 337 -7.27 -6.39 -5.21
N MET A 338 -7.01 -7.62 -5.65
CA MET A 338 -6.50 -7.85 -7.01
C MET A 338 -7.52 -7.60 -8.10
N ILE A 339 -8.83 -7.74 -7.84
CA ILE A 339 -9.88 -7.31 -8.77
C ILE A 339 -9.76 -5.81 -9.03
N VAL A 340 -9.65 -4.99 -7.97
CA VAL A 340 -9.54 -3.53 -8.13
C VAL A 340 -8.23 -3.16 -8.83
N VAL A 341 -7.11 -3.77 -8.43
CA VAL A 341 -5.79 -3.50 -9.05
C VAL A 341 -5.80 -3.83 -10.54
N LEU A 342 -6.34 -4.99 -10.93
CA LEU A 342 -6.41 -5.38 -12.35
C LEU A 342 -7.33 -4.45 -13.15
N LYS A 343 -8.50 -4.08 -12.60
CA LYS A 343 -9.41 -3.11 -13.24
C LYS A 343 -8.78 -1.73 -13.41
N ASN A 344 -7.96 -1.30 -12.46
CA ASN A 344 -7.20 -0.05 -12.55
C ASN A 344 -6.03 -0.11 -13.56
N GLY A 345 -5.73 -1.26 -14.16
CA GLY A 345 -4.57 -1.46 -15.04
C GLY A 345 -3.23 -1.62 -14.30
N GLY A 346 -3.28 -1.88 -12.98
CA GLY A 346 -2.14 -2.00 -12.07
C GLY A 346 -1.92 -0.74 -11.22
N LEU A 347 -0.78 -0.66 -10.54
CA LEU A 347 -0.42 0.44 -9.64
C LEU A 347 0.50 1.50 -10.29
N GLY A 348 0.83 1.35 -11.59
CA GLY A 348 1.73 2.28 -12.27
C GLY A 348 3.13 2.29 -11.64
N ARG A 349 3.47 3.36 -10.92
CA ARG A 349 4.74 3.50 -10.17
C ARG A 349 4.64 3.02 -8.72
N GLY A 350 3.45 2.66 -8.27
CA GLY A 350 3.20 2.21 -6.90
C GLY A 350 3.77 0.83 -6.63
N VAL A 351 3.86 0.52 -5.35
CA VAL A 351 4.27 -0.79 -4.82
C VAL A 351 3.17 -1.33 -3.90
N ILE A 352 3.25 -2.62 -3.60
CA ILE A 352 2.50 -3.27 -2.53
C ILE A 352 3.49 -3.44 -1.37
N ASN A 353 3.46 -2.52 -0.43
CA ASN A 353 4.33 -2.53 0.72
C ASN A 353 3.73 -3.41 1.83
N TRP A 354 4.54 -4.27 2.42
CA TRP A 354 4.14 -5.09 3.57
C TRP A 354 4.21 -4.26 4.86
N ASP A 355 3.29 -3.30 5.01
CA ASP A 355 3.07 -2.61 6.29
C ASP A 355 2.38 -3.56 7.26
N ALA A 356 3.12 -4.59 7.65
CA ALA A 356 2.63 -5.71 8.42
C ALA A 356 3.70 -6.26 9.37
N LYS A 357 3.25 -6.78 10.50
CA LYS A 357 4.12 -7.34 11.53
C LYS A 357 3.61 -8.69 12.01
N PRO A 358 4.51 -9.63 12.40
CA PRO A 358 4.10 -10.84 13.10
C PRO A 358 3.41 -10.50 14.43
N ARG A 359 2.65 -11.44 14.96
CA ARG A 359 2.08 -11.30 16.31
C ARG A 359 3.16 -11.51 17.38
N ARG A 360 2.90 -11.06 18.60
CA ARG A 360 3.83 -11.18 19.75
C ARG A 360 4.28 -12.60 20.03
N GLU A 361 3.52 -13.60 19.60
CA GLU A 361 3.81 -15.03 19.73
C GLU A 361 4.79 -15.55 18.67
N SER A 362 4.96 -14.81 17.57
CA SER A 362 5.82 -15.13 16.42
C SER A 362 7.03 -14.20 16.43
N PHE A 363 7.95 -14.40 17.36
CA PHE A 363 8.97 -13.42 17.72
C PHE A 363 10.36 -13.71 17.13
N MET A 364 10.57 -14.87 16.52
CA MET A 364 11.88 -15.26 15.98
C MET A 364 12.15 -14.68 14.58
N PRO A 365 13.42 -14.56 14.14
CA PRO A 365 13.75 -14.13 12.77
C PRO A 365 13.10 -14.97 11.67
N GLU A 366 12.94 -16.28 11.90
CA GLU A 366 12.27 -17.21 10.98
C GLU A 366 10.82 -16.80 10.69
N ASP A 367 10.13 -16.24 11.68
CA ASP A 367 8.74 -15.83 11.54
C ASP A 367 8.59 -14.67 10.54
N LEU A 368 9.59 -13.81 10.39
CA LEU A 368 9.58 -12.77 9.35
C LEU A 368 9.52 -13.39 7.95
N PHE A 369 10.32 -14.42 7.70
CA PHE A 369 10.31 -15.10 6.42
C PHE A 369 8.98 -15.84 6.18
N ARG A 370 8.48 -16.55 7.20
CA ARG A 370 7.22 -17.28 7.12
C ARG A 370 6.04 -16.38 6.81
N THR A 371 5.93 -15.24 7.48
CA THR A 371 4.81 -14.30 7.30
C THR A 371 4.87 -13.60 5.94
N HIS A 372 6.06 -13.16 5.49
CA HIS A 372 6.22 -12.62 4.14
C HIS A 372 5.91 -13.67 3.07
N THR A 373 6.38 -14.91 3.23
CA THR A 373 6.08 -16.00 2.30
C THR A 373 4.58 -16.24 2.21
N ALA A 374 3.90 -16.33 3.36
CA ALA A 374 2.45 -16.53 3.41
C ALA A 374 1.67 -15.38 2.75
N GLY A 375 2.04 -14.12 3.04
CA GLY A 375 1.41 -12.95 2.43
C GLY A 375 1.62 -12.90 0.92
N MET A 376 2.84 -13.16 0.44
CA MET A 376 3.17 -13.20 -0.98
C MET A 376 2.40 -14.32 -1.72
N ASP A 377 2.30 -15.50 -1.12
CA ASP A 377 1.51 -16.62 -1.65
C ASP A 377 0.00 -16.28 -1.68
N THR A 378 -0.51 -15.64 -0.63
CA THR A 378 -1.92 -15.22 -0.55
C THR A 378 -2.27 -14.23 -1.65
N LEU A 379 -1.43 -13.20 -1.88
CA LEU A 379 -1.63 -12.26 -2.99
C LEU A 379 -1.52 -12.92 -4.36
N ALA A 380 -0.56 -13.82 -4.55
CA ALA A 380 -0.40 -14.55 -5.79
C ALA A 380 -1.63 -15.42 -6.10
N TYR A 381 -2.23 -16.01 -5.07
CA TYR A 381 -3.45 -16.76 -5.18
C TYR A 381 -4.65 -15.87 -5.54
N GLY A 382 -4.81 -14.74 -4.85
CA GLY A 382 -5.83 -13.72 -5.16
C GLY A 382 -5.70 -13.19 -6.59
N LEU A 383 -4.47 -12.95 -7.07
CA LEU A 383 -4.19 -12.52 -8.45
C LEU A 383 -4.68 -13.53 -9.48
N ARG A 384 -4.40 -14.85 -9.29
CA ARG A 384 -4.88 -15.89 -10.21
C ARG A 384 -6.39 -15.96 -10.27
N ALA A 385 -7.06 -15.89 -9.12
CA ALA A 385 -8.52 -15.92 -9.05
C ALA A 385 -9.14 -14.65 -9.68
N ALA A 386 -8.57 -13.49 -9.47
CA ALA A 386 -9.01 -12.24 -10.10
C ALA A 386 -8.81 -12.28 -11.63
N ALA A 387 -7.67 -12.79 -12.08
CA ALA A 387 -7.40 -12.97 -13.52
C ALA A 387 -8.38 -13.94 -14.18
N LEU A 388 -8.74 -15.02 -13.49
CA LEU A 388 -9.75 -15.97 -13.96
C LEU A 388 -11.12 -15.28 -14.15
N LEU A 389 -11.57 -14.49 -13.16
CA LEU A 389 -12.82 -13.71 -13.25
C LEU A 389 -12.80 -12.72 -14.41
N GLN A 390 -11.69 -12.02 -14.58
CA GLN A 390 -11.54 -11.07 -15.68
C GLN A 390 -11.57 -11.76 -17.05
N GLN A 391 -10.92 -12.91 -17.20
CA GLN A 391 -10.95 -13.68 -18.44
C GLN A 391 -12.34 -14.23 -18.78
N GLU A 392 -13.12 -14.60 -17.77
CA GLU A 392 -14.50 -15.07 -17.97
C GLU A 392 -15.49 -13.95 -18.26
N GLY A 393 -15.17 -12.71 -17.91
CA GLY A 393 -16.04 -11.55 -18.12
C GLY A 393 -17.35 -11.56 -17.34
N LYS A 394 -17.52 -12.53 -16.40
CA LYS A 394 -18.80 -12.70 -15.67
C LYS A 394 -19.11 -11.54 -14.73
N LEU A 395 -18.10 -10.95 -14.12
CA LEU A 395 -18.27 -9.80 -13.22
C LEU A 395 -18.64 -8.56 -14.03
N GLU A 396 -18.00 -8.35 -15.16
CA GLU A 396 -18.28 -7.24 -16.08
C GLU A 396 -19.69 -7.39 -16.70
N ALA A 397 -20.09 -8.62 -17.07
CA ALA A 397 -21.44 -8.88 -17.54
C ALA A 397 -22.51 -8.55 -16.49
N ALA A 398 -22.30 -8.96 -15.25
CA ALA A 398 -23.19 -8.65 -14.14
C ALA A 398 -23.31 -7.15 -13.87
N ILE A 399 -22.20 -6.40 -13.97
CA ILE A 399 -22.20 -4.93 -13.86
C ILE A 399 -22.97 -4.32 -15.03
N ALA A 400 -22.71 -4.77 -16.27
CA ALA A 400 -23.40 -4.27 -17.44
C ALA A 400 -24.93 -4.49 -17.37
N GLU A 401 -25.36 -5.68 -16.95
CA GLU A 401 -26.77 -5.99 -16.73
C GLU A 401 -27.41 -5.05 -15.69
N ARG A 402 -26.75 -4.85 -14.56
CA ARG A 402 -27.22 -3.97 -13.49
C ARG A 402 -27.49 -2.55 -13.94
N TYR A 403 -26.67 -2.01 -14.84
CA TYR A 403 -26.74 -0.62 -15.30
C TYR A 403 -27.32 -0.49 -16.71
N ALA A 404 -27.79 -1.58 -17.33
CA ALA A 404 -28.42 -1.56 -18.67
C ALA A 404 -29.54 -0.52 -18.81
N PRO A 405 -30.43 -0.26 -17.81
CA PRO A 405 -31.46 0.75 -17.92
C PRO A 405 -30.96 2.17 -18.21
N TRP A 406 -29.72 2.51 -17.78
CA TRP A 406 -29.09 3.80 -18.07
C TRP A 406 -28.70 3.98 -19.54
N LEU A 407 -28.71 2.90 -20.34
CA LEU A 407 -28.46 2.96 -21.79
C LEU A 407 -29.74 3.32 -22.59
N SER A 408 -30.91 3.46 -21.94
CA SER A 408 -32.13 3.98 -22.53
C SER A 408 -31.98 5.45 -22.93
N ASN A 409 -32.89 5.96 -23.77
CA ASN A 409 -32.93 7.39 -24.14
C ASN A 409 -33.08 8.30 -22.91
N LEU A 410 -33.93 7.91 -21.95
CA LEU A 410 -34.09 8.62 -20.69
C LEU A 410 -32.76 8.62 -19.88
N GLY A 411 -32.16 7.44 -19.67
CA GLY A 411 -30.93 7.32 -18.90
C GLY A 411 -29.77 8.11 -19.53
N ARG A 412 -29.56 8.01 -20.83
CA ARG A 412 -28.53 8.81 -21.55
C ARG A 412 -28.82 10.30 -21.46
N GLY A 413 -30.06 10.72 -21.72
CA GLY A 413 -30.41 12.13 -21.66
C GLY A 413 -30.21 12.77 -20.29
N ILE A 414 -30.46 12.03 -19.20
CA ILE A 414 -30.16 12.46 -17.82
C ILE A 414 -28.66 12.53 -17.62
N ALA A 415 -27.91 11.47 -17.96
CA ALA A 415 -26.46 11.38 -17.71
C ALA A 415 -25.67 12.45 -18.48
N GLU A 416 -26.08 12.76 -19.70
CA GLU A 416 -25.45 13.78 -20.56
C GLU A 416 -25.92 15.21 -20.24
N GLY A 417 -26.95 15.37 -19.37
CA GLY A 417 -27.55 16.68 -19.07
C GLY A 417 -28.27 17.30 -20.28
N SER A 418 -28.68 16.48 -21.27
CA SER A 418 -29.36 16.94 -22.47
C SER A 418 -30.90 17.07 -22.32
N MET A 419 -31.46 16.54 -21.24
CA MET A 419 -32.91 16.66 -20.93
C MET A 419 -33.19 17.84 -20.00
N ALA A 420 -34.24 18.58 -20.32
CA ALA A 420 -34.75 19.63 -19.44
C ALA A 420 -35.43 18.99 -18.21
N PRO A 421 -35.43 19.67 -17.02
CA PRO A 421 -36.09 19.16 -15.81
C PRO A 421 -37.53 18.76 -16.01
N ASP A 422 -38.32 19.57 -16.76
CA ASP A 422 -39.74 19.29 -17.02
C ASP A 422 -39.90 17.99 -17.82
N ALA A 423 -39.06 17.72 -18.82
CA ALA A 423 -39.10 16.48 -19.60
C ALA A 423 -38.82 15.24 -18.74
N ILE A 424 -37.93 15.37 -17.73
CA ILE A 424 -37.64 14.30 -16.77
C ILE A 424 -38.88 14.04 -15.89
N CYS A 425 -39.54 15.10 -15.42
CA CYS A 425 -40.78 14.99 -14.64
C CYS A 425 -41.91 14.36 -15.45
N GLU A 426 -42.11 14.78 -16.70
CA GLU A 426 -43.14 14.20 -17.61
C GLU A 426 -42.90 12.69 -17.83
N ALA A 427 -41.63 12.27 -18.00
CA ALA A 427 -41.31 10.85 -18.11
C ALA A 427 -41.68 10.06 -16.84
N ALA A 428 -41.46 10.66 -15.66
CA ALA A 428 -41.85 10.05 -14.37
C ALA A 428 -43.39 10.00 -14.21
N TYR A 429 -44.14 11.04 -14.59
CA TYR A 429 -45.61 11.05 -14.54
C TYR A 429 -46.24 10.07 -15.53
N ALA A 430 -45.58 9.81 -16.64
CA ALA A 430 -46.07 8.88 -17.66
C ALA A 430 -45.95 7.41 -17.27
N HIS A 431 -45.08 7.07 -16.33
CA HIS A 431 -44.74 5.67 -16.01
C HIS A 431 -44.39 5.49 -14.54
N GLU A 432 -45.21 4.73 -13.81
CA GLU A 432 -44.93 4.29 -12.44
C GLU A 432 -44.10 3.00 -12.48
N PRO A 433 -42.83 3.01 -11.98
CA PRO A 433 -41.93 1.88 -12.13
C PRO A 433 -42.34 0.68 -11.27
N LYS A 434 -42.26 -0.53 -11.83
CA LYS A 434 -42.64 -1.79 -11.17
C LYS A 434 -41.42 -2.67 -10.92
N LEU A 435 -41.32 -3.26 -9.71
CA LEU A 435 -40.34 -4.26 -9.37
C LEU A 435 -40.46 -5.50 -10.28
N GLY A 436 -39.37 -6.02 -10.73
CA GLY A 436 -39.28 -7.19 -11.58
C GLY A 436 -39.50 -6.91 -13.07
N THR A 437 -40.10 -5.80 -13.45
CA THR A 437 -40.29 -5.40 -14.86
C THR A 437 -39.40 -4.23 -15.23
N ASP A 438 -39.50 -3.12 -14.52
CA ASP A 438 -38.71 -1.91 -14.80
C ASP A 438 -37.46 -1.83 -13.90
N ILE A 439 -37.58 -2.36 -12.70
CA ILE A 439 -36.49 -2.43 -11.72
C ILE A 439 -36.11 -3.91 -11.56
N PRO A 440 -35.07 -4.36 -12.30
CA PRO A 440 -34.63 -5.76 -12.24
C PRO A 440 -34.00 -6.08 -10.90
N SER A 441 -34.02 -7.38 -10.53
CA SER A 441 -33.27 -7.87 -9.37
C SER A 441 -31.77 -7.76 -9.61
N SER A 442 -31.02 -7.35 -8.59
CA SER A 442 -29.56 -7.24 -8.65
C SER A 442 -28.83 -8.56 -8.43
N HIS A 443 -29.53 -9.66 -8.12
CA HIS A 443 -28.95 -11.00 -7.90
C HIS A 443 -27.68 -11.00 -7.01
N ILE A 444 -27.70 -10.21 -5.95
CA ILE A 444 -26.48 -9.87 -5.16
C ILE A 444 -25.82 -11.12 -4.56
N GLU A 445 -26.60 -12.11 -4.16
CA GLU A 445 -26.13 -13.37 -3.59
C GLU A 445 -25.37 -14.21 -4.63
N SER A 446 -25.92 -14.27 -5.85
CA SER A 446 -25.27 -14.96 -6.98
C SER A 446 -23.94 -14.28 -7.36
N HIS A 447 -23.92 -12.93 -7.34
CA HIS A 447 -22.70 -12.18 -7.64
C HIS A 447 -21.63 -12.35 -6.54
N ARG A 448 -22.02 -12.41 -5.27
CA ARG A 448 -21.09 -12.77 -4.18
C ARG A 448 -20.54 -14.17 -4.36
N TYR A 449 -21.38 -15.11 -4.80
CA TYR A 449 -20.95 -16.49 -5.06
C TYR A 449 -19.98 -16.58 -6.23
N LEU A 450 -19.99 -15.67 -7.22
CA LEU A 450 -18.99 -15.65 -8.29
C LEU A 450 -17.56 -15.53 -7.73
N LEU A 451 -17.34 -14.69 -6.71
CA LEU A 451 -16.04 -14.49 -6.08
C LEU A 451 -15.56 -15.79 -5.39
N VAL A 452 -16.46 -16.41 -4.62
CA VAL A 452 -16.18 -17.69 -3.93
C VAL A 452 -15.88 -18.80 -4.96
N SER A 453 -16.70 -18.90 -6.01
CA SER A 453 -16.53 -19.89 -7.08
C SER A 453 -15.20 -19.72 -7.84
N ALA A 454 -14.78 -18.47 -8.10
CA ALA A 454 -13.49 -18.22 -8.73
C ALA A 454 -12.33 -18.71 -7.87
N MET A 455 -12.40 -18.47 -6.57
CA MET A 455 -11.40 -18.93 -5.61
C MET A 455 -11.33 -20.47 -5.56
N GLN A 456 -12.49 -21.14 -5.48
CA GLN A 456 -12.57 -22.61 -5.48
C GLN A 456 -12.00 -23.21 -6.75
N ARG A 457 -12.32 -22.65 -7.92
CA ARG A 457 -11.82 -23.15 -9.22
C ARG A 457 -10.32 -22.93 -9.38
N CYS A 458 -9.82 -21.82 -8.89
CA CYS A 458 -8.39 -21.56 -8.84
C CYS A 458 -7.65 -22.61 -8.01
N CYS A 459 -8.21 -23.01 -6.84
CA CYS A 459 -7.68 -24.12 -6.02
C CYS A 459 -7.63 -25.44 -6.77
N MET A 460 -8.67 -25.76 -7.54
CA MET A 460 -8.77 -27.02 -8.28
C MET A 460 -7.95 -27.06 -9.58
N GLY A 461 -7.20 -25.99 -9.89
CA GLY A 461 -6.41 -25.90 -11.11
C GLY A 461 -7.24 -25.84 -12.40
N VAL A 462 -8.51 -25.44 -12.30
CA VAL A 462 -9.39 -25.28 -13.46
C VAL A 462 -8.92 -24.10 -14.29
N LYS A 463 -8.44 -24.36 -15.49
CA LYS A 463 -8.09 -23.31 -16.47
C LYS A 463 -9.37 -22.72 -17.06
N SER A 464 -9.36 -21.41 -17.36
CA SER A 464 -10.46 -20.74 -18.04
C SER A 464 -10.77 -21.46 -19.36
N THR A 465 -12.02 -21.84 -19.56
CA THR A 465 -12.53 -22.11 -20.90
C THR A 465 -12.80 -20.75 -21.53
N HIS A 466 -12.04 -20.39 -22.57
CA HIS A 466 -12.26 -19.16 -23.34
C HIS A 466 -13.73 -19.12 -23.80
N ILE A 467 -14.51 -18.24 -23.19
CA ILE A 467 -15.75 -17.77 -23.78
C ILE A 467 -15.38 -16.40 -24.36
N GLU A 468 -15.34 -16.28 -25.68
CA GLU A 468 -15.18 -14.97 -26.30
C GLU A 468 -16.33 -14.07 -25.85
N PRO A 469 -16.05 -12.89 -25.29
CA PRO A 469 -17.10 -11.97 -24.92
C PRO A 469 -17.79 -11.47 -26.19
N THR A 470 -19.05 -11.81 -26.36
CA THR A 470 -19.89 -11.44 -27.51
C THR A 470 -20.32 -9.97 -27.50
N TRP A 471 -19.77 -9.15 -26.59
CA TRP A 471 -20.11 -7.72 -26.51
C TRP A 471 -18.84 -6.86 -26.29
N ARG A 472 -18.60 -5.97 -27.20
CA ARG A 472 -17.75 -4.79 -27.01
C ARG A 472 -18.68 -3.62 -26.76
N LEU A 473 -18.61 -2.98 -25.60
CA LEU A 473 -19.15 -1.64 -25.44
C LEU A 473 -18.37 -0.76 -26.43
N ALA A 474 -19.10 -0.23 -27.42
CA ALA A 474 -18.55 0.81 -28.28
C ALA A 474 -18.23 2.03 -27.39
N ASN A 475 -16.98 2.47 -27.46
CA ASN A 475 -16.49 3.70 -26.84
C ASN A 475 -17.27 4.91 -27.36
#